data_c344e652f186a0641d6245531a450beb
#
_entry.id   c344e652f186a0641d6245531a450beb
#
_cell.length_a   1.000
_cell.length_b   1.000
_cell.length_c   1.000
_cell.angle_alpha   90.00
_cell.angle_beta   90.00
_cell.angle_gamma   90.00
#
_symmetry.space_group_name_H-M   'P 1'
#
loop_
_entity.id
_entity.type
_entity.pdbx_description
1 polymer ?
#
loop_
_entity_poly.entity_id
_entity_poly.type
_entity_poly.pdbx_seq_one_letter_code
_entity_poly.pdbx_strand_id
1 'polypeptide(L)'
;MQTFVWNKLNTVEKQQALTRPAISASNEIKSAVENIVKFVQQEGDKALFELTEKFDKIKLDSLIVTPQQIAEATARIPEPLKKAIQNAKRNITAFHEAQKPQAVDIETQPGVRCQVVTRPINRVGLYIPGGSAPLFSTVLMLAIPAKIAGCKKIVLCSPPPIADEILYAANLCGVQTIYAVGGAQAVVAMALGTQSVAKVDKIFGPGNAF
;
A
#
# COMPACT_ATOMS: atom_id res chain seq x y z
N MET A 1 -27.42 5.29 -1.76
CA MET A 1 -26.93 5.37 -3.14
C MET A 1 -27.85 6.31 -3.90
N GLN A 2 -27.34 7.38 -4.50
CA GLN A 2 -28.16 8.35 -5.24
C GLN A 2 -28.23 7.90 -6.70
N THR A 3 -29.45 7.78 -7.24
CA THR A 3 -29.67 7.35 -8.63
C THR A 3 -30.11 8.54 -9.46
N PHE A 4 -29.43 8.78 -10.57
CA PHE A 4 -29.75 9.85 -11.50
C PHE A 4 -30.30 9.27 -12.81
N VAL A 5 -31.39 9.85 -13.31
CA VAL A 5 -31.89 9.55 -14.67
C VAL A 5 -31.38 10.65 -15.59
N TRP A 6 -30.29 10.37 -16.29
CA TRP A 6 -29.50 11.35 -17.06
C TRP A 6 -30.33 12.24 -17.98
N ASN A 7 -31.27 11.66 -18.69
CA ASN A 7 -32.14 12.38 -19.65
C ASN A 7 -33.16 13.32 -19.00
N LYS A 8 -33.34 13.20 -17.65
CA LYS A 8 -34.24 14.10 -16.89
C LYS A 8 -33.50 15.21 -16.18
N LEU A 9 -32.18 15.20 -16.21
CA LEU A 9 -31.35 16.22 -15.57
C LEU A 9 -31.18 17.42 -16.49
N ASN A 10 -31.27 18.62 -15.90
CA ASN A 10 -30.87 19.87 -16.56
C ASN A 10 -29.32 19.98 -16.60
N THR A 11 -28.81 21.01 -17.27
CA THR A 11 -27.34 21.19 -17.47
C THR A 11 -26.59 21.35 -16.15
N VAL A 12 -27.16 22.03 -15.17
CA VAL A 12 -26.52 22.26 -13.84
C VAL A 12 -26.46 20.96 -13.05
N GLU A 13 -27.57 20.21 -13.02
CA GLU A 13 -27.65 18.91 -12.35
C GLU A 13 -26.71 17.87 -12.98
N LYS A 14 -26.58 17.88 -14.31
CA LYS A 14 -25.59 17.04 -15.02
C LYS A 14 -24.16 17.38 -14.61
N GLN A 15 -23.84 18.65 -14.52
CA GLN A 15 -22.52 19.10 -14.10
C GLN A 15 -22.24 18.75 -12.65
N GLN A 16 -23.21 18.88 -11.75
CA GLN A 16 -23.11 18.47 -10.35
C GLN A 16 -22.92 16.97 -10.22
N ALA A 17 -23.67 16.15 -10.98
CA ALA A 17 -23.56 14.70 -10.97
C ALA A 17 -22.18 14.19 -11.47
N LEU A 18 -21.53 14.94 -12.36
CA LEU A 18 -20.20 14.64 -12.89
C LEU A 18 -19.06 15.23 -12.04
N THR A 19 -19.38 16.20 -11.19
CA THR A 19 -18.38 16.81 -10.32
C THR A 19 -17.97 15.80 -9.25
N ARG A 20 -16.68 15.46 -9.19
CA ARG A 20 -16.19 14.66 -8.07
C ARG A 20 -16.47 15.41 -6.78
N PRO A 21 -17.04 14.76 -5.74
CA PRO A 21 -17.09 15.36 -4.42
C PRO A 21 -15.68 15.84 -4.11
N ALA A 22 -15.50 17.14 -3.92
CA ALA A 22 -14.23 17.64 -3.45
C ALA A 22 -14.01 16.95 -2.09
N ILE A 23 -13.02 16.08 -2.02
CA ILE A 23 -12.45 15.66 -0.75
C ILE A 23 -11.70 16.90 -0.25
N SER A 24 -12.45 17.89 0.18
CA SER A 24 -11.90 18.99 0.95
C SER A 24 -11.51 18.36 2.29
N ALA A 25 -10.22 17.98 2.39
CA ALA A 25 -9.69 17.70 3.70
C ALA A 25 -10.01 18.94 4.55
N SER A 26 -10.91 18.78 5.53
CA SER A 26 -11.26 19.87 6.42
C SER A 26 -9.96 20.39 7.05
N ASN A 27 -9.91 21.65 7.43
CA ASN A 27 -8.72 22.18 8.12
C ASN A 27 -8.39 21.35 9.37
N GLU A 28 -9.38 20.72 9.96
CA GLU A 28 -9.23 19.78 11.09
C GLU A 28 -8.42 18.53 10.69
N ILE A 29 -8.74 17.92 9.55
CA ILE A 29 -7.99 16.75 9.05
C ILE A 29 -6.54 17.14 8.74
N LYS A 30 -6.32 18.29 8.09
CA LYS A 30 -4.96 18.78 7.81
C LYS A 30 -4.18 18.99 9.09
N SER A 31 -4.76 19.68 10.08
CA SER A 31 -4.12 19.90 11.37
C SER A 31 -3.84 18.59 12.12
N ALA A 32 -4.75 17.64 12.07
CA ALA A 32 -4.56 16.32 12.67
C ALA A 32 -3.38 15.57 12.03
N VAL A 33 -3.30 15.58 10.70
CA VAL A 33 -2.18 14.95 9.96
C VAL A 33 -0.86 15.67 10.26
N GLU A 34 -0.83 17.01 10.28
CA GLU A 34 0.36 17.78 10.63
C GLU A 34 0.87 17.45 12.03
N ASN A 35 -0.02 17.26 13.00
CA ASN A 35 0.34 16.85 14.36
C ASN A 35 0.93 15.44 14.38
N ILE A 36 0.36 14.49 13.61
CA ILE A 36 0.91 13.14 13.47
C ILE A 36 2.32 13.21 12.86
N VAL A 37 2.51 13.98 11.79
CA VAL A 37 3.81 14.16 11.15
C VAL A 37 4.86 14.66 12.14
N LYS A 38 4.55 15.74 12.87
CA LYS A 38 5.44 16.30 13.88
C LYS A 38 5.77 15.30 14.98
N PHE A 39 4.76 14.58 15.47
CA PHE A 39 4.92 13.62 16.55
C PHE A 39 5.80 12.44 16.13
N VAL A 40 5.55 11.83 14.97
CA VAL A 40 6.41 10.75 14.44
C VAL A 40 7.83 11.24 14.15
N GLN A 41 7.98 12.47 13.64
CA GLN A 41 9.29 13.06 13.37
C GLN A 41 10.13 13.28 14.64
N GLN A 42 9.48 13.63 15.75
CA GLN A 42 10.14 13.90 17.03
C GLN A 42 10.41 12.64 17.85
N GLU A 43 9.42 11.74 17.93
CA GLU A 43 9.43 10.61 18.87
C GLU A 43 9.65 9.24 18.18
N GLY A 44 9.64 9.19 16.83
CA GLY A 44 9.91 7.96 16.10
C GLY A 44 8.96 6.80 16.46
N ASP A 45 9.53 5.65 16.83
CA ASP A 45 8.76 4.44 17.19
C ASP A 45 7.82 4.66 18.36
N LYS A 46 8.21 5.47 19.35
CA LYS A 46 7.35 5.79 20.50
C LYS A 46 6.04 6.40 20.04
N ALA A 47 6.07 7.35 19.08
CA ALA A 47 4.86 7.91 18.49
C ALA A 47 4.01 6.84 17.79
N LEU A 48 4.63 5.86 17.11
CA LEU A 48 3.91 4.79 16.44
C LEU A 48 3.17 3.89 17.43
N PHE A 49 3.81 3.53 18.56
CA PHE A 49 3.16 2.75 19.62
C PHE A 49 1.97 3.50 20.23
N GLU A 50 2.16 4.76 20.60
CA GLU A 50 1.11 5.58 21.20
C GLU A 50 -0.07 5.81 20.25
N LEU A 51 0.20 6.11 18.96
CA LEU A 51 -0.84 6.33 17.97
C LEU A 51 -1.59 5.03 17.64
N THR A 52 -0.89 3.89 17.60
CA THR A 52 -1.53 2.57 17.42
C THR A 52 -2.43 2.24 18.60
N GLU A 53 -1.98 2.43 19.84
CA GLU A 53 -2.83 2.23 21.02
C GLU A 53 -4.04 3.19 21.01
N LYS A 54 -3.82 4.44 20.61
CA LYS A 54 -4.88 5.46 20.54
C LYS A 54 -5.94 5.16 19.49
N PHE A 55 -5.55 4.80 18.27
CA PHE A 55 -6.46 4.68 17.13
C PHE A 55 -6.95 3.24 16.93
N ASP A 56 -6.06 2.26 17.01
CA ASP A 56 -6.38 0.86 16.78
C ASP A 56 -6.77 0.14 18.07
N LYS A 57 -6.61 0.78 19.27
CA LYS A 57 -6.93 0.23 20.61
C LYS A 57 -6.13 -1.03 20.95
N ILE A 58 -4.96 -1.17 20.39
CA ILE A 58 -4.07 -2.31 20.57
C ILE A 58 -2.73 -1.82 21.10
N LYS A 59 -2.29 -2.38 22.21
CA LYS A 59 -0.96 -2.19 22.75
C LYS A 59 -0.04 -3.23 22.16
N LEU A 60 1.02 -2.78 21.51
CA LEU A 60 2.02 -3.64 20.87
C LEU A 60 3.32 -3.63 21.66
N ASP A 61 3.99 -4.78 21.72
CA ASP A 61 5.35 -4.90 22.22
C ASP A 61 6.39 -4.73 21.09
N SER A 62 5.98 -4.93 19.85
CA SER A 62 6.82 -4.77 18.65
C SER A 62 5.98 -4.31 17.47
N LEU A 63 6.53 -3.41 16.66
CA LEU A 63 5.95 -3.00 15.39
C LEU A 63 6.23 -4.00 14.27
N ILE A 64 7.25 -4.86 14.44
CA ILE A 64 7.71 -5.80 13.42
C ILE A 64 6.95 -7.11 13.56
N VAL A 65 6.38 -7.57 12.45
CA VAL A 65 5.81 -8.91 12.34
C VAL A 65 6.92 -9.93 12.14
N THR A 66 6.99 -10.90 13.03
CA THR A 66 8.04 -11.92 12.99
C THR A 66 7.77 -13.00 11.92
N PRO A 67 8.82 -13.68 11.43
CA PRO A 67 8.64 -14.83 10.55
C PRO A 67 7.77 -15.94 11.15
N GLN A 68 7.82 -16.12 12.47
CA GLN A 68 6.98 -17.10 13.18
C GLN A 68 5.49 -16.72 13.07
N GLN A 69 5.14 -15.45 13.31
CA GLN A 69 3.76 -14.97 13.18
C GLN A 69 3.23 -15.17 11.74
N ILE A 70 4.08 -14.95 10.73
CA ILE A 70 3.72 -15.19 9.32
C ILE A 70 3.50 -16.69 9.06
N ALA A 71 4.32 -17.56 9.62
CA ALA A 71 4.17 -19.01 9.49
C ALA A 71 2.89 -19.51 10.16
N GLU A 72 2.60 -19.04 11.38
CA GLU A 72 1.36 -19.36 12.11
C GLU A 72 0.11 -18.89 11.37
N ALA A 73 0.12 -17.64 10.85
CA ALA A 73 -0.95 -17.11 10.00
C ALA A 73 -1.15 -18.01 8.76
N THR A 74 -0.06 -18.38 8.09
CA THR A 74 -0.10 -19.28 6.92
C THR A 74 -0.72 -20.63 7.25
N ALA A 75 -0.44 -21.18 8.44
CA ALA A 75 -0.99 -22.46 8.87
C ALA A 75 -2.52 -22.39 9.13
N ARG A 76 -3.03 -21.26 9.58
CA ARG A 76 -4.46 -21.06 9.84
C ARG A 76 -5.31 -20.88 8.57
N ILE A 77 -4.70 -20.54 7.43
CA ILE A 77 -5.44 -20.34 6.16
C ILE A 77 -5.93 -21.69 5.61
N PRO A 78 -7.24 -21.83 5.33
CA PRO A 78 -7.78 -23.05 4.72
C PRO A 78 -7.21 -23.31 3.32
N GLU A 79 -6.97 -24.56 2.98
CA GLU A 79 -6.39 -24.94 1.67
C GLU A 79 -7.16 -24.44 0.44
N PRO A 80 -8.52 -24.43 0.43
CA PRO A 80 -9.26 -23.82 -0.69
C PRO A 80 -8.95 -22.35 -0.89
N LEU A 81 -8.79 -21.58 0.21
CA LEU A 81 -8.46 -20.16 0.14
C LEU A 81 -7.01 -19.95 -0.32
N LYS A 82 -6.05 -20.75 0.15
CA LYS A 82 -4.67 -20.73 -0.37
C LYS A 82 -4.63 -20.93 -1.88
N LYS A 83 -5.36 -21.93 -2.39
CA LYS A 83 -5.46 -22.20 -3.83
C LYS A 83 -6.06 -21.01 -4.61
N ALA A 84 -7.11 -20.39 -4.06
CA ALA A 84 -7.72 -19.21 -4.68
C ALA A 84 -6.75 -18.02 -4.74
N ILE A 85 -6.04 -17.74 -3.65
CA ILE A 85 -5.03 -16.66 -3.59
C ILE A 85 -3.87 -16.93 -4.55
N GLN A 86 -3.39 -18.18 -4.63
CA GLN A 86 -2.34 -18.58 -5.57
C GLN A 86 -2.78 -18.45 -7.03
N ASN A 87 -4.04 -18.77 -7.33
CA ASN A 87 -4.61 -18.58 -8.66
C ASN A 87 -4.70 -17.09 -9.02
N ALA A 88 -5.19 -16.26 -8.11
CA ALA A 88 -5.22 -14.82 -8.28
C ALA A 88 -3.80 -14.26 -8.52
N LYS A 89 -2.79 -14.70 -7.74
CA LYS A 89 -1.40 -14.34 -7.95
C LYS A 89 -0.92 -14.65 -9.36
N ARG A 90 -1.20 -15.87 -9.88
CA ARG A 90 -0.81 -16.24 -11.26
C ARG A 90 -1.38 -15.29 -12.30
N ASN A 91 -2.68 -14.99 -12.20
CA ASN A 91 -3.38 -14.12 -13.15
C ASN A 91 -2.83 -12.69 -13.11
N ILE A 92 -2.63 -12.15 -11.90
CA ILE A 92 -2.07 -10.80 -11.70
C ILE A 92 -0.62 -10.74 -12.22
N THR A 93 0.17 -11.79 -11.95
CA THR A 93 1.56 -11.86 -12.42
C THR A 93 1.60 -11.87 -13.95
N ALA A 94 0.81 -12.72 -14.60
CA ALA A 94 0.77 -12.80 -16.07
C ALA A 94 0.40 -11.45 -16.71
N PHE A 95 -0.58 -10.75 -16.13
CA PHE A 95 -0.98 -9.45 -16.63
C PHE A 95 0.11 -8.38 -16.47
N HIS A 96 0.73 -8.30 -15.30
CA HIS A 96 1.76 -7.29 -15.04
C HIS A 96 3.09 -7.59 -15.74
N GLU A 97 3.42 -8.86 -15.98
CA GLU A 97 4.59 -9.21 -16.81
C GLU A 97 4.41 -8.70 -18.27
N ALA A 98 3.20 -8.80 -18.81
CA ALA A 98 2.89 -8.28 -20.14
C ALA A 98 2.93 -6.74 -20.24
N GLN A 99 2.85 -6.03 -19.10
CA GLN A 99 2.93 -4.57 -19.04
C GLN A 99 4.35 -4.03 -18.97
N LYS A 100 5.37 -4.88 -18.88
CA LYS A 100 6.76 -4.41 -18.86
C LYS A 100 7.08 -3.62 -20.12
N PRO A 101 7.57 -2.36 -20.00
CA PRO A 101 7.99 -1.61 -21.16
C PRO A 101 9.18 -2.29 -21.84
N GLN A 102 9.13 -2.37 -23.15
CA GLN A 102 10.26 -2.84 -23.92
C GLN A 102 11.36 -1.77 -23.95
N ALA A 103 12.60 -2.18 -23.87
CA ALA A 103 13.73 -1.28 -24.04
C ALA A 103 13.76 -0.77 -25.50
N VAL A 104 13.99 0.53 -25.65
CA VAL A 104 14.23 1.14 -26.95
C VAL A 104 15.70 1.55 -26.99
N ASP A 105 16.39 1.14 -28.04
CA ASP A 105 17.79 1.46 -28.27
C ASP A 105 18.01 1.52 -29.79
N ILE A 106 18.05 2.74 -30.34
CA ILE A 106 18.15 2.98 -31.78
C ILE A 106 19.18 4.06 -32.07
N GLU A 107 19.89 3.90 -33.18
CA GLU A 107 20.70 4.95 -33.78
C GLU A 107 19.83 5.69 -34.79
N THR A 108 19.52 6.96 -34.51
CA THR A 108 18.64 7.80 -35.39
C THR A 108 19.39 8.49 -36.50
N GLN A 109 20.69 8.75 -36.31
CA GLN A 109 21.64 9.27 -37.26
C GLN A 109 23.02 8.71 -36.94
N PRO A 110 23.98 8.67 -37.85
CA PRO A 110 25.34 8.21 -37.55
C PRO A 110 25.92 8.90 -36.32
N GLY A 111 26.25 8.12 -35.32
CA GLY A 111 26.80 8.61 -34.01
C GLY A 111 25.75 9.14 -33.01
N VAL A 112 24.45 9.18 -33.34
CA VAL A 112 23.38 9.61 -32.43
C VAL A 112 22.53 8.42 -31.97
N ARG A 113 22.80 7.92 -30.75
CA ARG A 113 22.11 6.79 -30.15
C ARG A 113 21.06 7.26 -29.12
N CYS A 114 19.81 6.88 -29.33
CA CYS A 114 18.67 7.20 -28.46
C CYS A 114 18.21 5.97 -27.72
N GLN A 115 18.07 6.08 -26.39
CA GLN A 115 17.69 4.96 -25.52
C GLN A 115 16.55 5.33 -24.57
N VAL A 116 15.62 4.39 -24.35
CA VAL A 116 14.66 4.42 -23.24
C VAL A 116 15.11 3.39 -22.21
N VAL A 117 15.52 3.87 -21.05
CA VAL A 117 16.02 3.03 -19.95
C VAL A 117 15.01 3.03 -18.81
N THR A 118 14.50 1.84 -18.47
CA THR A 118 13.63 1.65 -17.31
C THR A 118 14.47 1.18 -16.12
N ARG A 119 14.29 1.84 -14.98
CA ARG A 119 14.96 1.48 -13.74
C ARG A 119 13.95 1.32 -12.61
N PRO A 120 14.07 0.27 -11.76
CA PRO A 120 13.20 0.10 -10.61
C PRO A 120 13.46 1.18 -9.56
N ILE A 121 12.41 1.51 -8.80
CA ILE A 121 12.56 2.23 -7.54
C ILE A 121 13.17 1.26 -6.53
N ASN A 122 14.22 1.67 -5.81
CA ASN A 122 14.97 0.75 -4.96
C ASN A 122 14.15 0.27 -3.75
N ARG A 123 13.49 1.20 -3.05
CA ARG A 123 12.77 0.93 -1.79
C ARG A 123 11.34 1.41 -1.93
N VAL A 124 10.39 0.50 -1.81
CA VAL A 124 8.96 0.83 -1.88
C VAL A 124 8.24 0.40 -0.62
N GLY A 125 7.33 1.25 -0.17
CA GLY A 125 6.40 0.98 0.91
C GLY A 125 5.02 0.65 0.35
N LEU A 126 4.42 -0.41 0.86
CA LEU A 126 3.07 -0.83 0.53
C LEU A 126 2.19 -0.59 1.75
N TYR A 127 1.17 0.24 1.59
CA TYR A 127 0.18 0.47 2.62
C TYR A 127 -1.08 -0.36 2.34
N ILE A 128 -1.44 -1.22 3.28
CA ILE A 128 -2.64 -2.04 3.22
C ILE A 128 -3.57 -1.59 4.34
N PRO A 129 -4.71 -0.95 4.02
CA PRO A 129 -5.62 -0.50 5.07
C PRO A 129 -6.27 -1.67 5.79
N GLY A 130 -6.63 -1.45 7.05
CA GLY A 130 -7.52 -2.31 7.79
C GLY A 130 -8.98 -2.11 7.33
N GLY A 131 -9.88 -2.90 7.88
CA GLY A 131 -11.31 -2.79 7.59
C GLY A 131 -12.08 -4.06 7.95
N SER A 132 -13.36 -4.08 7.61
CA SER A 132 -14.26 -5.20 7.88
C SER A 132 -13.95 -6.47 7.09
N ALA A 133 -13.16 -6.36 6.01
CA ALA A 133 -12.71 -7.49 5.21
C ALA A 133 -11.21 -7.38 4.92
N PRO A 134 -10.46 -8.51 4.97
CA PRO A 134 -9.03 -8.49 4.69
C PRO A 134 -8.75 -8.18 3.22
N LEU A 135 -7.97 -7.11 2.97
CA LEU A 135 -7.63 -6.65 1.62
C LEU A 135 -6.38 -7.36 1.06
N PHE A 136 -6.34 -8.70 1.13
CA PHE A 136 -5.22 -9.48 0.59
C PHE A 136 -5.04 -9.31 -0.93
N SER A 137 -6.10 -9.01 -1.66
CA SER A 137 -6.01 -8.69 -3.09
C SER A 137 -5.18 -7.44 -3.34
N THR A 138 -5.27 -6.43 -2.47
CA THR A 138 -4.44 -5.23 -2.53
C THR A 138 -2.95 -5.57 -2.35
N VAL A 139 -2.63 -6.52 -1.46
CA VAL A 139 -1.25 -7.02 -1.32
C VAL A 139 -0.75 -7.57 -2.65
N LEU A 140 -1.52 -8.45 -3.31
CA LEU A 140 -1.15 -9.01 -4.61
C LEU A 140 -0.96 -7.92 -5.68
N MET A 141 -1.92 -6.99 -5.78
CA MET A 141 -1.91 -5.91 -6.77
C MET A 141 -0.78 -4.90 -6.58
N LEU A 142 -0.20 -4.79 -5.38
CA LEU A 142 0.92 -3.88 -5.11
C LEU A 142 2.26 -4.61 -5.10
N ALA A 143 2.35 -5.78 -4.44
CA ALA A 143 3.61 -6.49 -4.28
C ALA A 143 4.09 -7.16 -5.58
N ILE A 144 3.18 -7.70 -6.39
CA ILE A 144 3.54 -8.36 -7.64
C ILE A 144 4.18 -7.38 -8.63
N PRO A 145 3.56 -6.23 -8.99
CA PRO A 145 4.21 -5.28 -9.89
C PRO A 145 5.51 -4.70 -9.30
N ALA A 146 5.61 -4.50 -7.98
CA ALA A 146 6.86 -4.07 -7.36
C ALA A 146 7.99 -5.09 -7.54
N LYS A 147 7.69 -6.40 -7.40
CA LYS A 147 8.67 -7.48 -7.68
C LYS A 147 9.02 -7.55 -9.16
N ILE A 148 8.04 -7.49 -10.05
CA ILE A 148 8.24 -7.52 -11.51
C ILE A 148 9.10 -6.34 -11.97
N ALA A 149 8.87 -5.15 -11.40
CA ALA A 149 9.68 -3.97 -11.67
C ALA A 149 11.14 -4.08 -11.18
N GLY A 150 11.43 -5.05 -10.29
CA GLY A 150 12.77 -5.26 -9.73
C GLY A 150 13.10 -4.40 -8.51
N CYS A 151 12.08 -3.92 -7.76
CA CYS A 151 12.30 -3.21 -6.51
C CYS A 151 13.07 -4.08 -5.51
N LYS A 152 14.19 -3.55 -4.98
CA LYS A 152 15.10 -4.34 -4.13
C LYS A 152 14.57 -4.54 -2.71
N LYS A 153 13.93 -3.51 -2.15
CA LYS A 153 13.35 -3.53 -0.81
C LYS A 153 11.87 -3.19 -0.89
N ILE A 154 11.04 -4.10 -0.41
CA ILE A 154 9.59 -3.92 -0.34
C ILE A 154 9.21 -4.10 1.12
N VAL A 155 8.64 -3.07 1.72
CA VAL A 155 8.09 -3.11 3.08
C VAL A 155 6.58 -2.96 3.02
N LEU A 156 5.87 -3.52 3.98
CA LEU A 156 4.42 -3.46 4.07
C LEU A 156 4.02 -2.95 5.45
N CYS A 157 3.11 -1.98 5.48
CA CYS A 157 2.45 -1.53 6.69
C CYS A 157 0.95 -1.83 6.62
N SER A 158 0.40 -2.37 7.70
CA SER A 158 -1.03 -2.60 7.86
C SER A 158 -1.40 -2.43 9.33
N PRO A 159 -2.59 -1.85 9.66
CA PRO A 159 -3.00 -1.70 11.06
C PRO A 159 -3.17 -3.06 11.73
N PRO A 160 -2.79 -3.18 13.02
CA PRO A 160 -3.05 -4.37 13.81
C PRO A 160 -4.55 -4.49 14.21
N PRO A 161 -5.07 -5.73 14.43
CA PRO A 161 -4.43 -7.01 14.13
C PRO A 161 -4.41 -7.27 12.63
N ILE A 162 -3.25 -7.63 12.09
CA ILE A 162 -3.14 -7.92 10.66
C ILE A 162 -3.78 -9.27 10.38
N ALA A 163 -4.72 -9.31 9.43
CA ALA A 163 -5.41 -10.53 9.05
C ALA A 163 -4.45 -11.59 8.45
N ASP A 164 -4.70 -12.85 8.75
CA ASP A 164 -3.87 -13.97 8.30
C ASP A 164 -3.73 -14.01 6.79
N GLU A 165 -4.79 -13.66 6.05
CA GLU A 165 -4.80 -13.59 4.59
C GLU A 165 -3.83 -12.54 4.03
N ILE A 166 -3.68 -11.42 4.73
CA ILE A 166 -2.73 -10.36 4.37
C ILE A 166 -1.30 -10.86 4.57
N LEU A 167 -1.01 -11.48 5.71
CA LEU A 167 0.30 -12.05 6.02
C LEU A 167 0.67 -13.17 5.04
N TYR A 168 -0.27 -14.05 4.76
CA TYR A 168 -0.10 -15.11 3.77
C TYR A 168 0.18 -14.55 2.36
N ALA A 169 -0.62 -13.60 1.89
CA ALA A 169 -0.44 -12.99 0.57
C ALA A 169 0.90 -12.26 0.46
N ALA A 170 1.33 -11.54 1.53
CA ALA A 170 2.61 -10.87 1.59
C ALA A 170 3.77 -11.88 1.50
N ASN A 171 3.73 -12.95 2.29
CA ASN A 171 4.71 -14.03 2.26
C ASN A 171 4.76 -14.71 0.89
N LEU A 172 3.60 -15.03 0.31
CA LEU A 172 3.47 -15.63 -1.03
C LEU A 172 4.11 -14.75 -2.12
N CYS A 173 4.09 -13.41 -1.97
CA CYS A 173 4.74 -12.45 -2.85
C CYS A 173 6.21 -12.18 -2.47
N GLY A 174 6.74 -12.83 -1.42
CA GLY A 174 8.11 -12.62 -0.95
C GLY A 174 8.34 -11.26 -0.28
N VAL A 175 7.29 -10.68 0.32
CA VAL A 175 7.39 -9.50 1.19
C VAL A 175 7.58 -9.99 2.62
N GLN A 176 8.79 -9.86 3.15
CA GLN A 176 9.17 -10.37 4.48
C GLN A 176 9.24 -9.29 5.55
N THR A 177 9.32 -8.02 5.14
CA THR A 177 9.36 -6.90 6.07
C THR A 177 7.97 -6.31 6.21
N ILE A 178 7.31 -6.62 7.31
CA ILE A 178 5.92 -6.23 7.59
C ILE A 178 5.88 -5.53 8.95
N TYR A 179 5.19 -4.39 8.99
CA TYR A 179 4.99 -3.60 10.19
C TYR A 179 3.51 -3.51 10.55
N ALA A 180 3.20 -3.77 11.81
CA ALA A 180 1.86 -3.66 12.38
C ALA A 180 1.54 -2.19 12.75
N VAL A 181 1.43 -1.35 11.73
CA VAL A 181 1.15 0.08 11.88
C VAL A 181 0.16 0.50 10.80
N GLY A 182 -0.92 1.19 11.18
CA GLY A 182 -1.95 1.71 10.29
C GLY A 182 -1.95 3.24 10.19
N GLY A 183 -2.95 3.80 9.53
CA GLY A 183 -3.23 5.23 9.49
C GLY A 183 -2.15 6.11 8.85
N ALA A 184 -2.28 7.41 9.07
CA ALA A 184 -1.34 8.40 8.57
C ALA A 184 0.08 8.21 9.14
N GLN A 185 0.19 7.74 10.40
CA GLN A 185 1.47 7.48 11.05
C GLN A 185 2.30 6.40 10.33
N ALA A 186 1.66 5.39 9.72
CA ALA A 186 2.35 4.38 8.91
C ALA A 186 2.98 5.00 7.65
N VAL A 187 2.24 5.87 6.98
CA VAL A 187 2.72 6.59 5.79
C VAL A 187 3.88 7.51 6.16
N VAL A 188 3.76 8.24 7.26
CA VAL A 188 4.82 9.13 7.78
C VAL A 188 6.06 8.32 8.16
N ALA A 189 5.90 7.20 8.86
CA ALA A 189 7.01 6.33 9.25
C ALA A 189 7.77 5.79 8.02
N MET A 190 7.06 5.33 6.99
CA MET A 190 7.69 4.90 5.73
C MET A 190 8.37 6.04 4.97
N ALA A 191 7.82 7.26 5.04
CA ALA A 191 8.37 8.44 4.35
C ALA A 191 9.63 8.99 5.01
N LEU A 192 9.67 9.03 6.33
CA LEU A 192 10.77 9.62 7.09
C LEU A 192 11.79 8.58 7.58
N GLY A 193 11.33 7.37 7.86
CA GLY A 193 12.04 6.35 8.62
C GLY A 193 11.91 6.58 10.13
N THR A 194 11.93 5.49 10.90
CA THR A 194 12.01 5.50 12.37
C THR A 194 13.04 4.46 12.81
N GLN A 195 13.14 4.17 14.11
CA GLN A 195 14.07 3.16 14.60
C GLN A 195 13.77 1.77 14.03
N SER A 196 12.49 1.40 13.93
CA SER A 196 12.05 0.10 13.37
C SER A 196 11.68 0.17 11.91
N VAL A 197 10.98 1.24 11.47
CA VAL A 197 10.42 1.33 10.12
C VAL A 197 11.44 1.94 9.17
N ALA A 198 11.86 1.16 8.19
CA ALA A 198 12.82 1.63 7.20
C ALA A 198 12.20 2.69 6.27
N LYS A 199 12.94 3.79 6.06
CA LYS A 199 12.58 4.81 5.05
C LYS A 199 12.54 4.21 3.66
N VAL A 200 11.53 4.57 2.88
CA VAL A 200 11.36 4.16 1.48
C VAL A 200 11.42 5.35 0.52
N ASP A 201 11.58 5.06 -0.76
CA ASP A 201 11.71 6.08 -1.80
C ASP A 201 10.33 6.44 -2.40
N LYS A 202 9.35 5.52 -2.33
CA LYS A 202 7.97 5.75 -2.75
C LYS A 202 7.01 4.83 -2.00
N ILE A 203 5.79 5.33 -1.78
CA ILE A 203 4.73 4.61 -1.07
C ILE A 203 3.55 4.41 -2.03
N PHE A 204 2.98 3.22 -2.00
CA PHE A 204 1.81 2.83 -2.77
C PHE A 204 0.77 2.21 -1.85
N GLY A 205 -0.48 2.50 -2.10
CA GLY A 205 -1.60 1.92 -1.35
C GLY A 205 -2.89 2.68 -1.57
N PRO A 206 -4.06 2.06 -1.33
CA PRO A 206 -5.32 2.77 -1.29
C PRO A 206 -5.37 3.60 -0.02
N GLY A 207 -5.86 4.82 -0.14
CA GLY A 207 -6.06 5.73 0.98
C GLY A 207 -7.44 6.37 0.92
N ASN A 208 -7.86 6.93 2.04
CA ASN A 208 -9.07 7.73 2.15
C ASN A 208 -8.77 9.02 2.92
N ALA A 209 -9.79 9.83 3.19
CA ALA A 209 -9.65 11.11 3.86
C ALA A 209 -9.57 11.02 5.41
N PHE A 210 -9.41 9.82 5.96
CA PHE A 210 -9.32 9.61 7.42
C PHE A 210 -7.89 9.38 7.85
#